data_576a3e40b653d4553860afd7433e8377
#
_entry.id   576a3e40b653d4553860afd7433e8377
#
_cell.length_a   1.000
_cell.length_b   1.000
_cell.length_c   1.000
_cell.angle_alpha   90.00
_cell.angle_beta   90.00
_cell.angle_gamma   90.00
#
_symmetry.space_group_name_H-M   'P 1'
#
loop_
_entity.id
_entity.type
_entity.pdbx_description
1 polymer ?
#
loop_
_entity_poly.entity_id
_entity_poly.type
_entity_poly.pdbx_seq_one_letter_code
_entity_poly.pdbx_strand_id
1 'polypeptide(L)'
;MDASTFLALTLACAPQVHADTAHALVSVESAFNPWAIGVVGGALQRQPRHRTEAIATATALHAAGRNFSVGLGQINVGNFSRLGLTLANAFEPCTN
;
A
#
# COMPACT_ATOMS: atom_id res chain seq x y z
N MET A 1 4.26 -8.70 -6.25
CA MET A 1 5.73 -8.43 -6.31
C MET A 1 6.45 -9.61 -5.69
N ASP A 2 7.53 -10.08 -6.31
CA ASP A 2 8.32 -11.18 -5.76
C ASP A 2 9.35 -10.69 -4.72
N ALA A 3 9.97 -11.65 -4.01
CA ALA A 3 10.87 -11.32 -2.91
C ALA A 3 12.14 -10.62 -3.37
N SER A 4 12.71 -10.98 -4.54
CA SER A 4 13.94 -10.34 -5.01
C SER A 4 13.69 -8.92 -5.52
N THR A 5 12.57 -8.68 -6.17
CA THR A 5 12.16 -7.32 -6.57
C THR A 5 11.92 -6.45 -5.32
N PHE A 6 11.26 -7.00 -4.31
CA PHE A 6 11.03 -6.29 -3.06
C PHE A 6 12.34 -5.97 -2.33
N LEU A 7 13.29 -6.89 -2.30
CA LEU A 7 14.60 -6.65 -1.67
C LEU A 7 15.33 -5.49 -2.37
N ALA A 8 15.37 -5.50 -3.70
CA ALA A 8 15.99 -4.41 -4.46
C ALA A 8 15.32 -3.07 -4.18
N LEU A 9 13.99 -3.05 -4.08
CA LEU A 9 13.22 -1.87 -3.76
C LEU A 9 13.56 -1.35 -2.35
N THR A 10 13.64 -2.23 -1.36
CA THR A 10 13.98 -1.88 0.02
C THR A 10 15.36 -1.22 0.10
N LEU A 11 16.36 -1.79 -0.59
CA LEU A 11 17.71 -1.24 -0.59
C LEU A 11 17.76 0.14 -1.27
N ALA A 12 16.95 0.35 -2.30
CA ALA A 12 16.92 1.62 -3.02
C ALA A 12 16.10 2.71 -2.27
N CYS A 13 14.93 2.34 -1.71
CA CYS A 13 13.96 3.31 -1.19
C CYS A 13 14.04 3.52 0.31
N ALA A 14 14.50 2.53 1.07
CA ALA A 14 14.56 2.57 2.53
C ALA A 14 15.81 1.88 3.06
N PRO A 15 17.02 2.34 2.69
CA PRO A 15 18.27 1.69 3.09
C PRO A 15 18.50 1.72 4.60
N GLN A 16 17.86 2.64 5.33
CA GLN A 16 17.93 2.74 6.79
C GLN A 16 17.11 1.66 7.50
N VAL A 17 16.20 0.98 6.81
CA VAL A 17 15.39 -0.10 7.37
C VAL A 17 16.05 -1.43 7.05
N HIS A 18 16.22 -2.29 8.06
CA HIS A 18 16.76 -3.62 7.83
C HIS A 18 15.87 -4.42 6.89
N ALA A 19 16.46 -5.07 5.88
CA ALA A 19 15.71 -5.76 4.83
C ALA A 19 14.78 -6.84 5.40
N ASP A 20 15.20 -7.59 6.42
CA ASP A 20 14.38 -8.62 7.06
C ASP A 20 13.17 -8.03 7.78
N THR A 21 13.34 -6.87 8.40
CA THR A 21 12.24 -6.14 9.06
C THR A 21 11.21 -5.68 8.03
N ALA A 22 11.66 -5.08 6.94
CA ALA A 22 10.78 -4.62 5.86
C ALA A 22 10.04 -5.81 5.23
N HIS A 23 10.75 -6.91 4.97
CA HIS A 23 10.17 -8.14 4.40
C HIS A 23 9.08 -8.69 5.32
N ALA A 24 9.34 -8.83 6.62
CA ALA A 24 8.38 -9.35 7.57
C ALA A 24 7.13 -8.47 7.65
N LEU A 25 7.30 -7.15 7.73
CA LEU A 25 6.20 -6.20 7.80
C LEU A 25 5.32 -6.27 6.55
N VAL A 26 5.91 -6.17 5.38
CA VAL A 26 5.17 -6.13 4.12
C VAL A 26 4.53 -7.48 3.80
N SER A 27 5.15 -8.59 4.18
CA SER A 27 4.55 -9.93 4.06
C SER A 27 3.23 -10.02 4.83
N VAL A 28 3.20 -9.51 6.06
CA VAL A 28 1.99 -9.50 6.90
C VAL A 28 0.96 -8.50 6.39
N GLU A 29 1.40 -7.27 6.05
CA GLU A 29 0.48 -6.18 5.71
C GLU A 29 -0.19 -6.36 4.35
N SER A 30 0.53 -6.80 3.34
CA SER A 30 0.01 -6.80 1.97
C SER A 30 0.32 -8.07 1.17
N ALA A 31 1.07 -9.02 1.72
CA ALA A 31 1.62 -10.16 0.99
C ALA A 31 2.37 -9.72 -0.27
N PHE A 32 3.12 -8.63 -0.19
CA PHE A 32 3.89 -8.03 -1.30
C PHE A 32 3.03 -7.54 -2.48
N ASN A 33 1.73 -7.26 -2.25
CA ASN A 33 0.88 -6.70 -3.29
C ASN A 33 0.89 -5.17 -3.21
N PRO A 34 1.52 -4.45 -4.16
CA PRO A 34 1.58 -2.99 -4.12
C PRO A 34 0.22 -2.31 -4.31
N TRP A 35 -0.78 -3.04 -4.83
CA TRP A 35 -2.13 -2.53 -5.08
C TRP A 35 -3.14 -2.95 -4.01
N ALA A 36 -2.69 -3.57 -2.92
CA ALA A 36 -3.57 -4.08 -1.87
C ALA A 36 -4.36 -2.95 -1.21
N ILE A 37 -5.66 -3.18 -1.00
CA ILE A 37 -6.54 -2.28 -0.25
C ILE A 37 -7.27 -3.09 0.80
N GLY A 38 -7.11 -2.69 2.07
CA GLY A 38 -7.83 -3.26 3.20
C GLY A 38 -8.90 -2.30 3.71
N VAL A 39 -10.15 -2.71 3.71
CA VAL A 39 -11.28 -1.88 4.15
C VAL A 39 -11.64 -2.24 5.59
N VAL A 40 -11.69 -1.24 6.46
CA VAL A 40 -12.09 -1.45 7.85
C VAL A 40 -13.59 -1.78 7.92
N GLY A 41 -13.92 -2.89 8.58
CA GLY A 41 -15.30 -3.33 8.71
C GLY A 41 -15.88 -3.99 7.48
N GLY A 42 -15.05 -4.34 6.50
CA GLY A 42 -15.50 -4.99 5.28
C GLY A 42 -14.34 -5.51 4.46
N ALA A 43 -14.62 -5.91 3.24
CA ALA A 43 -13.62 -6.37 2.28
C ALA A 43 -14.08 -6.06 0.87
N LEU A 44 -13.13 -5.89 -0.05
CA LEU A 44 -13.43 -5.79 -1.47
C LEU A 44 -13.77 -7.18 -2.01
N GLN A 45 -14.67 -7.24 -3.00
CA GLN A 45 -14.98 -8.51 -3.67
C GLN A 45 -13.74 -9.10 -4.34
N ARG A 46 -12.87 -8.22 -4.87
CA ARG A 46 -11.58 -8.60 -5.39
C ARG A 46 -10.60 -7.45 -5.25
N GLN A 47 -9.32 -7.77 -5.10
CA GLN A 47 -8.27 -6.77 -5.02
C GLN A 47 -7.96 -6.14 -6.38
N PRO A 48 -7.59 -4.86 -6.43
CA PRO A 48 -7.13 -4.23 -7.67
C PRO A 48 -5.94 -4.98 -8.27
N ARG A 49 -5.86 -5.02 -9.60
CA ARG A 49 -4.84 -5.78 -10.33
C ARG A 49 -3.70 -4.92 -10.83
N HIS A 50 -3.88 -3.62 -10.87
CA HIS A 50 -2.88 -2.66 -11.36
C HIS A 50 -3.15 -1.27 -10.76
N ARG A 51 -2.22 -0.35 -11.00
CA ARG A 51 -2.23 0.98 -10.42
C ARG A 51 -3.51 1.77 -10.69
N THR A 52 -3.94 1.82 -11.94
CA THR A 52 -5.14 2.59 -12.34
C THR A 52 -6.39 2.10 -11.61
N GLU A 53 -6.55 0.78 -11.55
CA GLU A 53 -7.69 0.16 -10.84
C GLU A 53 -7.61 0.45 -9.33
N ALA A 54 -6.41 0.39 -8.74
CA ALA A 54 -6.21 0.67 -7.33
C ALA A 54 -6.57 2.11 -6.99
N ILE A 55 -6.11 3.08 -7.77
CA ILE A 55 -6.42 4.49 -7.56
C ILE A 55 -7.91 4.75 -7.72
N ALA A 56 -8.55 4.17 -8.72
CA ALA A 56 -9.99 4.32 -8.94
C ALA A 56 -10.79 3.75 -7.76
N THR A 57 -10.41 2.57 -7.26
CA THR A 57 -11.07 1.94 -6.12
C THR A 57 -10.91 2.78 -4.85
N ALA A 58 -9.69 3.23 -4.57
CA ALA A 58 -9.41 4.08 -3.41
C ALA A 58 -10.17 5.41 -3.49
N THR A 59 -10.26 6.01 -4.67
CA THR A 59 -11.01 7.25 -4.88
C THR A 59 -12.50 7.05 -4.57
N ALA A 60 -13.08 5.94 -5.01
CA ALA A 60 -14.48 5.62 -4.75
C ALA A 60 -14.73 5.36 -3.25
N LEU A 61 -13.83 4.65 -2.57
CA LEU A 61 -13.91 4.40 -1.12
C LEU A 61 -13.81 5.70 -0.33
N HIS A 62 -12.90 6.57 -0.71
CA HIS A 62 -12.74 7.87 -0.05
C HIS A 62 -13.98 8.74 -0.22
N ALA A 63 -14.53 8.81 -1.42
CA ALA A 63 -15.75 9.55 -1.70
C ALA A 63 -16.95 9.01 -0.91
N ALA A 64 -16.98 7.70 -0.64
CA ALA A 64 -18.02 7.05 0.16
C ALA A 64 -17.79 7.18 1.67
N GLY A 65 -16.75 7.89 2.11
CA GLY A 65 -16.44 8.08 3.52
C GLY A 65 -15.92 6.81 4.22
N ARG A 66 -15.40 5.83 3.46
CA ARG A 66 -14.92 4.58 4.04
C ARG A 66 -13.52 4.74 4.65
N ASN A 67 -13.25 3.96 5.68
CA ASN A 67 -11.93 3.86 6.28
C ASN A 67 -11.19 2.67 5.66
N PHE A 68 -10.00 2.92 5.11
CA PHE A 68 -9.23 1.89 4.39
C PHE A 68 -7.72 2.18 4.44
N SER A 69 -6.95 1.15 4.13
CA SER A 69 -5.48 1.22 4.07
C SER A 69 -5.00 0.69 2.73
N VAL A 70 -3.87 1.21 2.24
CA VAL A 70 -3.41 0.95 0.87
C VAL A 70 -1.93 0.59 0.80
N GLY A 71 -1.59 -0.20 -0.23
CA GLY A 71 -0.24 -0.43 -0.69
C GLY A 71 0.54 -1.45 0.13
N LEU A 72 1.84 -1.54 -0.14
CA LEU A 72 2.74 -2.53 0.48
C LEU A 72 2.72 -2.45 2.01
N GLY A 73 2.77 -1.27 2.57
CA GLY A 73 2.78 -1.05 4.02
C GLY A 73 1.41 -0.89 4.65
N GLN A 74 0.35 -0.97 3.87
CA GLN A 74 -1.04 -0.76 4.33
C GLN A 74 -1.19 0.52 5.16
N ILE A 75 -0.85 1.65 4.54
CA ILE A 75 -0.99 2.97 5.16
C ILE A 75 -2.46 3.37 5.18
N ASN A 76 -2.98 3.68 6.36
CA ASN A 76 -4.38 4.09 6.52
C ASN A 76 -4.60 5.49 5.91
N VAL A 77 -5.74 5.68 5.25
CA VAL A 77 -6.11 6.97 4.62
C VAL A 77 -6.11 8.12 5.63
N GLY A 78 -6.41 7.86 6.89
CA GLY A 78 -6.37 8.86 7.97
C GLY A 78 -4.99 9.44 8.24
N ASN A 79 -3.91 8.77 7.79
CA ASN A 79 -2.54 9.23 7.96
C ASN A 79 -1.97 9.94 6.73
N PHE A 80 -2.73 10.02 5.64
CA PHE A 80 -2.23 10.58 4.37
C PHE A 80 -1.77 12.02 4.51
N SER A 81 -2.56 12.87 5.13
CA SER A 81 -2.23 14.28 5.31
C SER A 81 -0.91 14.45 6.07
N ARG A 82 -0.74 13.75 7.17
CA ARG A 82 0.47 13.80 8.00
C ARG A 82 1.72 13.34 7.24
N LEU A 83 1.57 12.35 6.36
CA LEU A 83 2.68 11.74 5.62
C LEU A 83 2.90 12.38 4.24
N GLY A 84 2.09 13.35 3.85
CA GLY A 84 2.18 13.95 2.52
C GLY A 84 1.73 13.03 1.40
N LEU A 85 0.84 12.07 1.70
CA LEU A 85 0.34 11.13 0.72
C LEU A 85 -0.95 11.63 0.07
N THR A 86 -1.15 11.22 -1.18
CA THR A 86 -2.40 11.40 -1.93
C THR A 86 -2.89 10.04 -2.39
N LEU A 87 -4.14 9.96 -2.85
CA LEU A 87 -4.67 8.72 -3.44
C LEU A 87 -3.84 8.28 -4.66
N ALA A 88 -3.25 9.24 -5.39
CA ALA A 88 -2.43 8.94 -6.57
C ALA A 88 -1.06 8.38 -6.19
N ASN A 89 -0.37 8.95 -5.18
CA ASN A 89 1.00 8.55 -4.86
C ASN A 89 1.12 7.48 -3.78
N ALA A 90 0.04 7.19 -3.05
CA ALA A 90 0.08 6.24 -1.94
C ALA A 90 0.36 4.80 -2.36
N PHE A 91 0.16 4.47 -3.64
CA PHE A 91 0.45 3.15 -4.19
C PHE A 91 1.86 3.03 -4.76
N GLU A 92 2.62 4.11 -4.83
CA GLU A 92 4.00 4.05 -5.29
C GLU A 92 4.84 3.28 -4.28
N PRO A 93 5.56 2.22 -4.70
CA PRO A 93 6.26 1.36 -3.75
C PRO A 93 7.26 2.08 -2.86
N CYS A 94 8.03 3.03 -3.39
CA CYS A 94 8.99 3.79 -2.59
C CYS A 94 8.31 4.78 -1.63
N THR A 95 7.14 5.30 -1.98
CA THR A 95 6.39 6.26 -1.18
C THR A 95 5.63 5.57 -0.05
N ASN A 96 5.07 4.43 -0.33
CA ASN A 96 4.34 3.63 0.65
C ASN A 96 5.32 2.77 1.45
#